data_570cadbb5b6879b7bdb26fddde3e97d0
#
_entry.id   570cadbb5b6879b7bdb26fddde3e97d0
#
_cell.length_a   1.000
_cell.length_b   1.000
_cell.length_c   1.000
_cell.angle_alpha   90.00
_cell.angle_beta   90.00
_cell.angle_gamma   90.00
#
_symmetry.space_group_name_H-M   'P 1'
#
loop_
_entity.id
_entity.type
_entity.pdbx_description
1 polymer ?
#
loop_
_entity_poly.entity_id
_entity_poly.type
_entity_poly.pdbx_seq_one_letter_code
_entity_poly.pdbx_strand_id
1 'polypeptide(L)'
;MPCLAFVNSWFTAPPYIRSRCFARGSEVVFYYIYFFFDFKFNTMSNTMSDKNSVNFTRREFLGTVAAAAAFTIVPRSVLGGPGYTAPSDMVNLAGIGVGSQGGGDIQNIATPDVPIKRRSFGGGGMLMQPYAGIQPPRRERRASDNPVQMGDAEKQSFKHANIYALCDVDHDYSGHILAGYPKAKKYTDFREMIDKEKEIDAVLIGTPDHTHAVIAAYAMKAGKHVFVEKPMAKTIYETRFLRDLAKQTGVVTQMGNQGHNIEGTMQTVEWIQGGVIGDVREVHLWTNRPMWRQGYFDRPAGVDIPSNLNYDVWLGPAPDKPYNPEMLHFAWRGLWDYGTGAMGDMGAHTFDAPIWALNLGMPTKIQATSTPYNKDYLPQSECVTYEFPARGNMPPVKVTWSDGGIKPARPAELEPNRQLREALYIGDKGLIMHGTHGAEPQL
;
A
#
# COMPACT_ATOMS: atom_id res chain seq x y z
N MET A 1 18.67 10.69 3.05
CA MET A 1 18.62 9.23 3.34
C MET A 1 17.29 8.91 4.02
N PRO A 2 16.24 8.60 3.29
CA PRO A 2 14.89 8.45 3.87
C PRO A 2 14.43 7.03 4.14
N CYS A 3 15.00 5.97 3.58
CA CYS A 3 14.24 4.74 3.37
C CYS A 3 14.30 3.64 4.44
N LEU A 4 15.21 3.65 5.40
CA LEU A 4 15.37 2.52 6.34
C LEU A 4 14.58 2.59 7.64
N ALA A 5 13.98 3.71 7.95
CA ALA A 5 13.19 3.84 9.18
C ALA A 5 11.80 3.19 9.11
N PHE A 6 11.47 2.58 7.95
CA PHE A 6 10.10 2.20 7.63
C PHE A 6 9.57 0.96 8.37
N VAL A 7 10.42 0.05 8.83
CA VAL A 7 9.95 -1.29 9.17
C VAL A 7 9.85 -1.57 10.65
N ASN A 8 10.64 -0.92 11.49
CA ASN A 8 10.71 -1.26 12.92
C ASN A 8 9.64 -0.65 13.83
N SER A 9 8.75 0.18 13.33
CA SER A 9 7.79 0.88 14.21
C SER A 9 6.44 0.20 14.37
N TRP A 10 6.16 -0.90 13.67
CA TRP A 10 4.85 -1.54 13.64
C TRP A 10 4.76 -2.92 14.30
N PHE A 11 5.88 -3.45 14.83
CA PHE A 11 5.96 -4.81 15.38
C PHE A 11 5.70 -4.94 16.90
N THR A 12 4.83 -4.16 17.49
CA THR A 12 4.34 -4.44 18.84
C THR A 12 2.85 -4.79 18.83
N ALA A 13 2.50 -5.88 18.16
CA ALA A 13 1.26 -6.59 18.45
C ALA A 13 1.57 -7.73 19.42
N PRO A 14 0.72 -7.99 20.45
CA PRO A 14 0.95 -9.05 21.40
C PRO A 14 0.87 -10.44 20.74
N PRO A 15 1.58 -11.45 21.28
CA PRO A 15 1.67 -12.78 20.69
C PRO A 15 0.45 -13.63 21.06
N TYR A 16 -0.66 -13.43 20.40
CA TYR A 16 -1.79 -14.36 20.47
C TYR A 16 -2.57 -14.34 19.17
N ILE A 17 -2.24 -15.29 18.29
CA ILE A 17 -3.17 -16.01 17.41
C ILE A 17 -2.33 -17.11 16.75
N ARG A 18 -2.29 -18.29 17.42
CA ARG A 18 -2.08 -19.56 16.73
C ARG A 18 -3.46 -20.11 16.46
N SER A 19 -3.89 -20.11 15.22
CA SER A 19 -4.96 -20.98 14.76
C SER A 19 -4.69 -21.43 13.33
N ARG A 20 -4.74 -22.73 13.17
CA ARG A 20 -4.55 -23.51 11.97
C ARG A 20 -5.38 -22.96 10.81
N CYS A 21 -4.78 -22.74 9.67
CA CYS A 21 -5.48 -22.65 8.39
C CYS A 21 -4.90 -23.68 7.42
N PHE A 22 -5.70 -24.72 7.17
CA PHE A 22 -5.66 -25.49 5.94
C PHE A 22 -6.79 -24.92 5.06
N ALA A 23 -6.49 -24.39 3.88
CA ALA A 23 -7.41 -24.38 2.75
C ALA A 23 -6.79 -23.80 1.47
N ARG A 24 -7.29 -24.30 0.37
CA ARG A 24 -6.85 -24.27 -1.02
C ARG A 24 -7.00 -22.88 -1.69
N GLY A 25 -6.04 -22.54 -2.48
CA GLY A 25 -5.90 -21.67 -3.66
C GLY A 25 -7.09 -20.84 -4.16
N SER A 26 -7.53 -19.80 -3.48
CA SER A 26 -8.35 -18.68 -3.99
C SER A 26 -8.61 -17.57 -2.95
N GLU A 27 -8.05 -17.66 -1.74
CA GLU A 27 -8.42 -16.79 -0.61
C GLU A 27 -7.41 -15.65 -0.29
N VAL A 28 -6.38 -15.45 -1.09
CA VAL A 28 -5.29 -14.49 -0.80
C VAL A 28 -5.75 -13.03 -0.80
N VAL A 29 -6.90 -12.73 -1.40
CA VAL A 29 -7.46 -11.35 -1.45
C VAL A 29 -8.18 -10.97 -0.15
N PHE A 30 -8.57 -11.93 0.68
CA PHE A 30 -9.45 -11.71 1.84
C PHE A 30 -8.75 -11.17 3.09
N TYR A 31 -7.42 -11.34 3.24
CA TYR A 31 -6.74 -11.01 4.49
C TYR A 31 -6.50 -9.50 4.74
N TYR A 32 -6.49 -8.68 3.71
CA TYR A 32 -6.30 -7.23 3.88
C TYR A 32 -7.48 -6.51 4.56
N ILE A 33 -8.65 -7.13 4.55
CA ILE A 33 -9.89 -6.49 5.02
C ILE A 33 -10.32 -6.99 6.39
N TYR A 34 -9.93 -8.21 6.78
CA TYR A 34 -10.34 -8.79 8.07
C TYR A 34 -9.84 -8.03 9.30
N PHE A 35 -8.72 -7.30 9.19
CA PHE A 35 -8.23 -6.49 10.31
C PHE A 35 -9.10 -5.26 10.64
N PHE A 36 -9.90 -4.78 9.70
CA PHE A 36 -10.84 -3.69 9.94
C PHE A 36 -12.13 -4.14 10.63
N PHE A 37 -12.48 -5.42 10.54
CA PHE A 37 -13.79 -5.90 10.98
C PHE A 37 -13.88 -6.36 12.44
N ASP A 38 -12.80 -6.85 13.01
CA ASP A 38 -12.86 -7.40 14.39
C ASP A 38 -12.96 -6.34 15.49
N PHE A 39 -12.71 -5.07 15.20
CA PHE A 39 -12.65 -4.03 16.22
C PHE A 39 -14.02 -3.41 16.57
N LYS A 40 -15.01 -3.47 15.68
CA LYS A 40 -16.36 -2.94 16.00
C LYS A 40 -17.12 -3.79 17.02
N PHE A 41 -16.81 -5.08 17.15
CA PHE A 41 -17.51 -5.97 18.07
C PHE A 41 -17.10 -5.82 19.53
N ASN A 42 -15.90 -5.34 19.84
CA ASN A 42 -15.41 -5.25 21.22
C ASN A 42 -15.70 -3.92 21.93
N THR A 43 -16.11 -2.89 21.24
CA THR A 43 -16.40 -1.58 21.88
C THR A 43 -17.87 -1.37 22.23
N MET A 44 -18.78 -2.20 21.73
CA MET A 44 -20.22 -2.09 22.05
C MET A 44 -20.68 -2.90 23.27
N SER A 45 -19.83 -3.71 23.90
CA SER A 45 -20.25 -4.56 25.03
C SER A 45 -20.12 -3.93 26.41
N ASN A 46 -19.60 -2.69 26.53
CA ASN A 46 -19.28 -2.13 27.87
C ASN A 46 -20.01 -0.84 28.26
N THR A 47 -21.07 -0.41 27.57
CA THR A 47 -21.86 0.74 28.02
C THR A 47 -23.36 0.52 27.86
N MET A 48 -23.93 -0.46 28.56
CA MET A 48 -25.36 -0.42 28.90
C MET A 48 -25.58 -1.07 30.26
N SER A 49 -25.37 -0.28 31.29
CA SER A 49 -25.97 -0.49 32.60
C SER A 49 -26.55 0.87 33.00
N ASP A 50 -27.80 1.12 32.63
CA ASP A 50 -28.66 1.83 33.56
C ASP A 50 -30.13 1.50 33.33
N LYS A 51 -30.79 1.39 34.44
CA LYS A 51 -32.12 0.86 34.70
C LYS A 51 -33.20 1.85 34.24
N ASN A 52 -34.09 1.41 33.35
CA ASN A 52 -35.54 1.72 33.45
C ASN A 52 -36.29 0.70 32.59
N SER A 53 -36.67 -0.42 33.21
CA SER A 53 -37.54 -1.42 32.62
C SER A 53 -38.98 -0.92 32.63
N VAL A 54 -39.48 -0.48 31.51
CA VAL A 54 -40.92 -0.35 31.26
C VAL A 54 -41.44 -1.75 30.98
N ASN A 55 -42.13 -2.36 31.91
CA ASN A 55 -42.76 -3.66 31.75
C ASN A 55 -44.02 -3.52 30.90
N PHE A 56 -43.90 -3.84 29.60
CA PHE A 56 -45.06 -4.05 28.73
C PHE A 56 -45.61 -5.48 28.93
N THR A 57 -46.88 -5.60 29.26
CA THR A 57 -47.55 -6.90 29.29
C THR A 57 -47.73 -7.45 27.86
N ARG A 58 -47.72 -8.80 27.72
CA ARG A 58 -47.97 -9.46 26.40
C ARG A 58 -49.25 -8.95 25.69
N ARG A 59 -50.23 -8.51 26.45
CA ARG A 59 -51.54 -8.04 25.92
C ARG A 59 -51.44 -6.60 25.41
N GLU A 60 -50.63 -5.76 25.97
CA GLU A 60 -50.36 -4.38 25.49
C GLU A 60 -49.48 -4.40 24.26
N PHE A 61 -48.54 -5.32 24.16
CA PHE A 61 -47.72 -5.53 22.95
C PHE A 61 -48.56 -6.01 21.78
N LEU A 62 -49.50 -6.92 21.97
CA LEU A 62 -50.39 -7.42 20.92
C LEU A 62 -51.48 -6.43 20.53
N GLY A 63 -51.90 -5.49 21.41
CA GLY A 63 -52.89 -4.47 21.13
C GLY A 63 -52.35 -3.32 20.29
N THR A 64 -51.07 -2.97 20.40
CA THR A 64 -50.41 -1.93 19.60
C THR A 64 -49.98 -2.44 18.22
N VAL A 65 -49.75 -3.71 18.04
CA VAL A 65 -49.36 -4.36 16.73
C VAL A 65 -50.54 -4.52 15.77
N ALA A 66 -51.80 -4.54 16.27
CA ALA A 66 -52.97 -4.69 15.43
C ALA A 66 -53.42 -3.40 14.69
N ALA A 67 -52.84 -2.22 15.02
CA ALA A 67 -53.28 -0.91 14.42
C ALA A 67 -52.34 -0.44 13.30
N ALA A 68 -51.22 -1.12 13.01
CA ALA A 68 -50.29 -0.75 11.93
C ALA A 68 -49.75 -1.96 11.22
N ALA A 69 -50.62 -2.75 10.60
CA ALA A 69 -50.23 -3.87 9.72
C ALA A 69 -49.86 -3.36 8.31
N ALA A 70 -48.91 -2.46 8.22
CA ALA A 70 -48.09 -2.34 7.04
C ALA A 70 -46.86 -3.25 7.27
N PHE A 71 -46.98 -4.51 6.80
CA PHE A 71 -45.81 -5.40 6.75
C PHE A 71 -44.76 -4.75 5.84
N THR A 72 -43.82 -4.02 6.42
CA THR A 72 -42.64 -3.59 5.67
C THR A 72 -41.75 -4.82 5.52
N ILE A 73 -41.75 -5.41 4.32
CA ILE A 73 -40.78 -6.46 3.97
C ILE A 73 -39.43 -5.77 3.85
N VAL A 74 -38.62 -5.85 4.91
CA VAL A 74 -37.24 -5.38 4.87
C VAL A 74 -36.40 -6.44 4.16
N PRO A 75 -35.76 -6.12 3.02
CA PRO A 75 -34.91 -7.08 2.31
C PRO A 75 -33.80 -7.61 3.22
N ARG A 76 -33.41 -8.85 3.03
CA ARG A 76 -32.30 -9.48 3.79
C ARG A 76 -30.98 -8.71 3.68
N SER A 77 -30.75 -8.04 2.56
CA SER A 77 -29.61 -7.15 2.35
C SER A 77 -29.56 -5.94 3.29
N VAL A 78 -30.67 -5.62 3.95
CA VAL A 78 -30.76 -4.52 4.94
C VAL A 78 -30.62 -5.05 6.37
N LEU A 79 -31.07 -6.30 6.61
CA LEU A 79 -31.07 -6.90 7.96
C LEU A 79 -29.77 -7.63 8.30
N GLY A 80 -28.93 -7.91 7.31
CA GLY A 80 -27.76 -8.77 7.47
C GLY A 80 -28.14 -10.25 7.67
N GLY A 81 -27.14 -11.09 7.99
CA GLY A 81 -27.29 -12.51 8.25
C GLY A 81 -26.42 -13.37 7.33
N PRO A 82 -26.54 -14.71 7.30
CA PRO A 82 -25.69 -15.58 6.51
C PRO A 82 -25.63 -15.14 5.03
N GLY A 83 -24.43 -14.68 4.58
CA GLY A 83 -24.19 -14.20 3.23
C GLY A 83 -24.53 -12.72 2.96
N TYR A 84 -24.98 -11.96 3.98
CA TYR A 84 -25.32 -10.54 3.84
C TYR A 84 -24.84 -9.74 5.06
N THR A 85 -24.08 -8.68 4.81
CA THR A 85 -23.70 -7.67 5.84
C THR A 85 -24.71 -6.53 5.75
N ALA A 86 -25.31 -6.16 6.89
CA ALA A 86 -26.20 -5.00 6.92
C ALA A 86 -25.42 -3.73 6.57
N PRO A 87 -25.99 -2.75 5.85
CA PRO A 87 -25.32 -1.51 5.53
C PRO A 87 -24.80 -0.75 6.78
N SER A 88 -25.51 -0.88 7.92
CA SER A 88 -25.10 -0.32 9.22
C SER A 88 -23.81 -0.97 9.79
N ASP A 89 -23.49 -2.18 9.34
CA ASP A 89 -22.36 -2.96 9.85
C ASP A 89 -21.13 -2.81 8.94
N MET A 90 -21.28 -2.08 7.82
CA MET A 90 -20.19 -1.83 6.88
C MET A 90 -19.39 -0.59 7.26
N VAL A 91 -18.07 -0.69 7.12
CA VAL A 91 -17.14 0.46 7.27
C VAL A 91 -17.41 1.47 6.15
N ASN A 92 -17.59 2.74 6.49
CA ASN A 92 -17.63 3.85 5.55
C ASN A 92 -16.22 4.28 5.19
N LEU A 93 -15.76 3.92 4.00
CA LEU A 93 -14.43 4.20 3.52
C LEU A 93 -14.41 5.43 2.60
N ALA A 94 -13.44 6.31 2.83
CA ALA A 94 -13.11 7.37 1.88
C ALA A 94 -11.78 7.09 1.18
N GLY A 95 -11.73 7.28 -0.15
CA GLY A 95 -10.49 7.21 -0.94
C GLY A 95 -9.93 8.60 -1.22
N ILE A 96 -8.63 8.79 -1.04
CA ILE A 96 -7.90 10.03 -1.30
C ILE A 96 -6.75 9.74 -2.25
N GLY A 97 -6.71 10.39 -3.43
CA GLY A 97 -5.77 10.09 -4.50
C GLY A 97 -6.14 8.80 -5.23
N VAL A 98 -7.26 8.83 -5.96
CA VAL A 98 -7.87 7.62 -6.55
C VAL A 98 -7.64 7.48 -8.05
N GLY A 99 -6.80 8.31 -8.65
CA GLY A 99 -6.56 8.31 -10.10
C GLY A 99 -5.73 7.12 -10.62
N SER A 100 -4.94 6.45 -9.77
CA SER A 100 -4.04 5.35 -10.15
C SER A 100 -4.11 4.21 -9.15
N GLN A 101 -3.04 3.98 -8.35
CA GLN A 101 -2.96 2.88 -7.38
C GLN A 101 -4.13 2.91 -6.41
N GLY A 102 -4.42 4.04 -5.78
CA GLY A 102 -5.55 4.14 -4.85
C GLY A 102 -6.90 3.78 -5.48
N GLY A 103 -7.09 4.05 -6.78
CA GLY A 103 -8.28 3.58 -7.50
C GLY A 103 -8.33 2.06 -7.67
N GLY A 104 -7.17 1.42 -7.87
CA GLY A 104 -7.04 -0.04 -7.88
C GLY A 104 -7.39 -0.64 -6.52
N ASP A 105 -6.91 -0.02 -5.45
CA ASP A 105 -7.17 -0.48 -4.09
C ASP A 105 -8.65 -0.36 -3.72
N ILE A 106 -9.30 0.75 -4.10
CA ILE A 106 -10.75 0.92 -3.94
C ILE A 106 -11.54 -0.19 -4.68
N GLN A 107 -11.14 -0.53 -5.92
CA GLN A 107 -11.78 -1.60 -6.69
C GLN A 107 -11.57 -2.99 -6.06
N ASN A 108 -10.46 -3.19 -5.37
CA ASN A 108 -10.21 -4.43 -4.61
C ASN A 108 -11.05 -4.53 -3.33
N ILE A 109 -11.57 -3.40 -2.83
CA ILE A 109 -12.42 -3.35 -1.62
C ILE A 109 -13.89 -3.50 -1.96
N ALA A 110 -14.35 -2.89 -3.04
CA ALA A 110 -15.73 -2.96 -3.47
C ALA A 110 -15.85 -2.93 -4.99
N THR A 111 -16.61 -3.85 -5.55
CA THR A 111 -16.95 -3.84 -6.97
C THR A 111 -17.65 -2.52 -7.33
N PRO A 112 -17.22 -1.82 -8.39
CA PRO A 112 -17.87 -0.58 -8.82
C PRO A 112 -19.36 -0.78 -9.13
N ASP A 113 -20.20 0.19 -8.76
CA ASP A 113 -21.62 0.20 -9.12
C ASP A 113 -21.81 0.30 -10.67
N VAL A 114 -20.90 0.99 -11.34
CA VAL A 114 -20.84 1.10 -12.80
C VAL A 114 -19.51 0.53 -13.31
N PRO A 115 -19.51 -0.37 -14.31
CA PRO A 115 -18.27 -0.96 -14.82
C PRO A 115 -17.26 0.10 -15.26
N ILE A 116 -16.07 0.04 -14.68
CA ILE A 116 -14.98 0.94 -15.03
C ILE A 116 -14.30 0.42 -16.29
N LYS A 117 -14.35 1.18 -17.37
CA LYS A 117 -13.49 0.93 -18.53
C LYS A 117 -12.05 1.10 -18.04
N ARG A 118 -11.30 0.00 -17.97
CA ARG A 118 -9.86 0.08 -17.69
C ARG A 118 -9.30 1.11 -18.66
N ARG A 119 -8.76 2.22 -18.16
CA ARG A 119 -7.76 2.93 -18.93
C ARG A 119 -6.72 1.86 -19.22
N SER A 120 -6.57 1.48 -20.49
CA SER A 120 -5.29 0.95 -20.87
C SER A 120 -4.34 2.04 -20.36
N PHE A 121 -3.54 1.73 -19.36
CA PHE A 121 -2.21 2.28 -19.31
C PHE A 121 -1.56 1.73 -20.57
N GLY A 122 -2.07 2.24 -21.71
CA GLY A 122 -1.32 2.23 -22.92
C GLY A 122 -0.04 2.76 -22.43
N GLY A 123 1.03 1.97 -22.50
CA GLY A 123 2.33 2.49 -22.31
C GLY A 123 2.31 3.80 -23.06
N GLY A 124 1.61 4.75 -22.44
CA GLY A 124 1.44 6.09 -22.94
C GLY A 124 2.84 6.46 -22.99
N GLY A 125 3.33 6.50 -24.18
CA GLY A 125 4.66 6.84 -24.50
C GLY A 125 5.02 8.12 -23.79
N MET A 126 5.16 7.98 -22.49
CA MET A 126 6.06 8.79 -21.73
C MET A 126 7.36 8.46 -22.40
N LEU A 127 7.72 9.32 -23.33
CA LEU A 127 8.95 9.28 -24.07
C LEU A 127 10.05 8.84 -23.11
N MET A 128 10.22 7.51 -22.97
CA MET A 128 11.53 6.97 -22.73
C MET A 128 12.30 7.50 -23.95
N GLN A 129 12.86 8.70 -23.84
CA GLN A 129 13.98 9.01 -24.67
C GLN A 129 15.00 7.95 -24.34
N PRO A 130 15.25 6.98 -25.23
CA PRO A 130 16.27 6.00 -24.97
C PRO A 130 17.52 6.81 -24.69
N TYR A 131 18.12 6.63 -23.53
CA TYR A 131 19.52 6.95 -23.36
C TYR A 131 20.24 6.39 -24.58
N ALA A 132 20.90 7.24 -25.33
CA ALA A 132 21.44 6.94 -26.64
C ALA A 132 22.09 5.54 -26.65
N GLY A 133 21.47 4.60 -27.35
CA GLY A 133 22.09 3.37 -27.77
C GLY A 133 21.75 2.09 -27.04
N ILE A 134 21.00 2.08 -25.92
CA ILE A 134 20.65 0.84 -25.24
C ILE A 134 19.13 0.65 -25.28
N GLN A 135 18.64 -0.01 -26.33
CA GLN A 135 17.31 -0.60 -26.27
C GLN A 135 17.35 -1.77 -25.29
N PRO A 136 16.50 -1.77 -24.23
CA PRO A 136 16.35 -2.97 -23.45
C PRO A 136 15.87 -4.10 -24.39
N PRO A 137 16.39 -5.33 -24.27
CA PRO A 137 15.93 -6.44 -25.07
C PRO A 137 14.42 -6.56 -24.98
N ARG A 138 13.71 -6.64 -26.11
CA ARG A 138 12.27 -6.91 -26.14
C ARG A 138 12.05 -8.22 -25.39
N ARG A 139 11.48 -8.08 -24.19
CA ARG A 139 11.05 -9.23 -23.41
C ARG A 139 9.89 -9.87 -24.17
N GLU A 140 10.08 -11.04 -24.69
CA GLU A 140 8.96 -11.88 -25.12
C GLU A 140 8.08 -12.10 -23.88
N ARG A 141 6.83 -11.69 -23.95
CA ARG A 141 5.86 -11.94 -22.88
C ARG A 141 5.74 -13.45 -22.71
N ARG A 142 6.19 -13.99 -21.59
CA ARG A 142 5.88 -15.37 -21.20
C ARG A 142 4.41 -15.44 -20.84
N ALA A 143 3.80 -16.60 -21.04
CA ALA A 143 2.40 -16.86 -20.68
C ALA A 143 2.11 -16.54 -19.18
N SER A 144 3.13 -16.60 -18.32
CA SER A 144 3.07 -16.22 -16.90
C SER A 144 2.99 -14.71 -16.64
N ASP A 145 3.31 -13.87 -17.63
CA ASP A 145 3.22 -12.40 -17.52
C ASP A 145 1.80 -11.88 -17.88
N ASN A 146 0.91 -12.76 -18.28
CA ASN A 146 -0.50 -12.40 -18.38
C ASN A 146 -1.04 -12.26 -16.95
N PRO A 147 -1.68 -11.10 -16.61
CA PRO A 147 -2.49 -11.07 -15.41
C PRO A 147 -3.45 -12.27 -15.52
N VAL A 148 -3.53 -13.07 -14.46
CA VAL A 148 -4.47 -14.18 -14.37
C VAL A 148 -5.79 -13.65 -14.91
N GLN A 149 -6.17 -14.08 -16.12
CA GLN A 149 -7.51 -13.85 -16.61
C GLN A 149 -8.37 -14.70 -15.67
N MET A 150 -8.97 -14.04 -14.69
CA MET A 150 -10.09 -14.63 -13.98
C MET A 150 -11.07 -15.00 -15.08
N GLY A 151 -11.23 -16.30 -15.28
CA GLY A 151 -12.18 -16.83 -16.26
C GLY A 151 -13.53 -16.16 -16.05
N ASP A 152 -14.38 -16.18 -17.08
CA ASP A 152 -15.75 -15.65 -17.09
C ASP A 152 -16.71 -16.31 -16.08
N ALA A 153 -16.23 -16.86 -14.97
CA ALA A 153 -17.01 -17.05 -13.77
C ALA A 153 -17.64 -15.69 -13.46
N GLU A 154 -18.96 -15.61 -13.54
CA GLU A 154 -19.79 -14.46 -13.17
C GLU A 154 -19.07 -13.69 -12.07
N LYS A 155 -18.57 -12.49 -12.39
CA LYS A 155 -17.87 -11.65 -11.42
C LYS A 155 -18.87 -11.30 -10.35
N GLN A 156 -18.93 -12.14 -9.34
CA GLN A 156 -19.80 -11.94 -8.20
C GLN A 156 -19.49 -10.56 -7.63
N SER A 157 -20.47 -9.67 -7.63
CA SER A 157 -20.33 -8.36 -7.03
C SER A 157 -20.00 -8.56 -5.55
N PHE A 158 -18.91 -7.97 -5.10
CA PHE A 158 -18.50 -8.01 -3.69
C PHE A 158 -18.42 -6.58 -3.13
N LYS A 159 -18.65 -6.45 -1.85
CA LYS A 159 -18.58 -5.18 -1.16
C LYS A 159 -18.14 -5.42 0.28
N HIS A 160 -16.88 -5.13 0.56
CA HIS A 160 -16.30 -5.27 1.90
C HIS A 160 -16.40 -3.98 2.72
N ALA A 161 -16.54 -2.83 2.05
CA ALA A 161 -16.78 -1.55 2.67
C ALA A 161 -17.75 -0.72 1.83
N ASN A 162 -18.42 0.25 2.44
CA ASN A 162 -19.16 1.25 1.72
C ASN A 162 -18.21 2.35 1.23
N ILE A 163 -18.08 2.54 -0.09
CA ILE A 163 -17.30 3.64 -0.65
C ILE A 163 -18.12 4.93 -0.49
N TYR A 164 -17.88 5.60 0.62
CA TYR A 164 -18.68 6.73 1.09
C TYR A 164 -18.29 8.04 0.41
N ALA A 165 -16.98 8.31 0.25
CA ALA A 165 -16.47 9.49 -0.39
C ALA A 165 -15.20 9.22 -1.17
N LEU A 166 -14.95 10.00 -2.23
CA LEU A 166 -13.75 9.95 -3.04
C LEU A 166 -13.19 11.36 -3.23
N CYS A 167 -11.91 11.52 -3.03
CA CYS A 167 -11.18 12.78 -3.15
C CYS A 167 -10.01 12.64 -4.10
N ASP A 168 -9.92 13.52 -5.08
CA ASP A 168 -8.77 13.64 -5.96
C ASP A 168 -8.63 15.08 -6.44
N VAL A 169 -7.41 15.55 -6.58
CA VAL A 169 -7.11 16.92 -7.04
C VAL A 169 -7.32 17.12 -8.53
N ASP A 170 -7.39 16.02 -9.29
CA ASP A 170 -7.62 16.00 -10.74
C ASP A 170 -8.77 15.05 -11.08
N HIS A 171 -9.96 15.62 -11.27
CA HIS A 171 -11.16 14.85 -11.57
C HIS A 171 -11.16 14.27 -13.00
N ASP A 172 -10.37 14.80 -13.92
CA ASP A 172 -10.24 14.21 -15.25
C ASP A 172 -9.34 12.97 -15.20
N TYR A 173 -8.26 13.05 -14.43
CA TYR A 173 -7.37 11.90 -14.23
C TYR A 173 -8.05 10.76 -13.47
N SER A 174 -8.76 11.08 -12.40
CA SER A 174 -9.49 10.12 -11.57
C SER A 174 -10.91 9.79 -12.05
N GLY A 175 -11.39 10.45 -13.11
CA GLY A 175 -12.78 10.42 -13.57
C GLY A 175 -13.35 9.02 -13.80
N HIS A 176 -12.53 8.07 -14.26
CA HIS A 176 -12.93 6.68 -14.46
C HIS A 176 -13.31 5.98 -13.14
N ILE A 177 -12.61 6.27 -12.04
CA ILE A 177 -12.94 5.76 -10.70
C ILE A 177 -14.16 6.50 -10.15
N LEU A 178 -14.18 7.83 -10.25
CA LEU A 178 -15.29 8.64 -9.77
C LEU A 178 -16.63 8.23 -10.41
N ALA A 179 -16.62 7.88 -11.70
CA ALA A 179 -17.79 7.39 -12.42
C ALA A 179 -18.20 5.97 -11.99
N GLY A 180 -17.27 5.14 -11.56
CA GLY A 180 -17.51 3.78 -11.08
C GLY A 180 -18.30 3.73 -9.77
N TYR A 181 -18.22 4.79 -8.97
CA TYR A 181 -18.89 4.90 -7.67
C TYR A 181 -19.76 6.17 -7.61
N PRO A 182 -20.88 6.23 -8.36
CA PRO A 182 -21.68 7.44 -8.48
C PRO A 182 -22.31 7.89 -7.17
N LYS A 183 -22.57 6.97 -6.23
CA LYS A 183 -23.15 7.27 -4.92
C LYS A 183 -22.15 7.88 -3.94
N ALA A 184 -20.85 7.69 -4.14
CA ALA A 184 -19.83 8.26 -3.29
C ALA A 184 -19.80 9.80 -3.48
N LYS A 185 -19.65 10.54 -2.40
CA LYS A 185 -19.46 12.00 -2.44
C LYS A 185 -18.11 12.35 -3.05
N LYS A 186 -18.00 13.45 -3.77
CA LYS A 186 -16.79 13.84 -4.53
C LYS A 186 -16.18 15.09 -3.95
N TYR A 187 -14.86 15.08 -3.77
CA TYR A 187 -14.07 16.17 -3.19
C TYR A 187 -12.78 16.38 -3.98
N THR A 188 -12.25 17.60 -3.98
CA THR A 188 -10.90 17.94 -4.48
C THR A 188 -9.93 18.21 -3.33
N ASP A 189 -10.41 18.51 -2.15
CA ASP A 189 -9.61 18.75 -0.94
C ASP A 189 -10.00 17.75 0.16
N PHE A 190 -9.03 16.96 0.60
CA PHE A 190 -9.23 15.96 1.64
C PHE A 190 -9.61 16.56 3.00
N ARG A 191 -9.17 17.79 3.29
CA ARG A 191 -9.49 18.50 4.53
C ARG A 191 -10.99 18.78 4.59
N GLU A 192 -11.50 19.33 3.50
CA GLU A 192 -12.94 19.60 3.37
C GLU A 192 -13.78 18.32 3.52
N MET A 193 -13.33 17.22 2.88
CA MET A 193 -14.00 15.93 2.98
C MET A 193 -14.03 15.40 4.41
N ILE A 194 -12.90 15.36 5.09
CA ILE A 194 -12.81 14.83 6.46
C ILE A 194 -13.57 15.71 7.46
N ASP A 195 -13.54 17.02 7.26
CA ASP A 195 -14.23 17.97 8.15
C ASP A 195 -15.74 17.91 8.00
N LYS A 196 -16.25 17.72 6.79
CA LYS A 196 -17.69 17.66 6.52
C LYS A 196 -18.30 16.29 6.79
N GLU A 197 -17.59 15.22 6.47
CA GLU A 197 -18.13 13.88 6.45
C GLU A 197 -17.79 13.11 7.75
N LYS A 198 -18.62 13.29 8.75
CA LYS A 198 -18.41 12.68 10.07
C LYS A 198 -18.62 11.15 10.06
N GLU A 199 -19.42 10.66 9.12
CA GLU A 199 -19.74 9.23 8.94
C GLU A 199 -18.59 8.40 8.35
N ILE A 200 -17.50 9.03 7.89
CA ILE A 200 -16.31 8.30 7.46
C ILE A 200 -15.72 7.58 8.66
N ASP A 201 -15.51 6.27 8.56
CA ASP A 201 -14.81 5.45 9.57
C ASP A 201 -13.31 5.36 9.26
N ALA A 202 -12.96 5.20 7.98
CA ALA A 202 -11.60 4.97 7.53
C ALA A 202 -11.27 5.74 6.24
N VAL A 203 -10.00 6.04 6.06
CA VAL A 203 -9.47 6.62 4.82
C VAL A 203 -8.41 5.72 4.19
N LEU A 204 -8.46 5.61 2.86
CA LEU A 204 -7.42 5.01 2.03
C LEU A 204 -6.69 6.13 1.30
N ILE A 205 -5.37 6.20 1.44
CA ILE A 205 -4.52 7.25 0.90
C ILE A 205 -3.61 6.65 -0.16
N GLY A 206 -3.83 7.04 -1.44
CA GLY A 206 -3.05 6.61 -2.61
C GLY A 206 -2.48 7.80 -3.39
N THR A 207 -2.17 8.88 -2.69
CA THR A 207 -1.58 10.12 -3.24
C THR A 207 -0.07 9.97 -3.49
N PRO A 208 0.65 10.99 -3.99
CA PRO A 208 2.11 10.99 -4.01
C PRO A 208 2.75 10.99 -2.61
N ASP A 209 3.98 10.46 -2.51
CA ASP A 209 4.71 10.21 -1.26
C ASP A 209 4.73 11.40 -0.30
N HIS A 210 4.92 12.62 -0.83
CA HIS A 210 5.07 13.85 -0.02
C HIS A 210 3.79 14.28 0.71
N THR A 211 2.63 13.78 0.31
CA THR A 211 1.35 14.11 0.95
C THR A 211 0.84 13.00 1.87
N HIS A 212 1.43 11.80 1.84
CA HIS A 212 1.01 10.67 2.67
C HIS A 212 0.92 11.04 4.14
N ALA A 213 2.00 11.61 4.70
CA ALA A 213 2.08 11.89 6.12
C ALA A 213 1.09 12.95 6.59
N VAL A 214 0.94 14.03 5.83
CA VAL A 214 0.03 15.13 6.22
C VAL A 214 -1.42 14.69 6.18
N ILE A 215 -1.81 13.92 5.15
CA ILE A 215 -3.17 13.38 5.02
C ILE A 215 -3.46 12.35 6.12
N ALA A 216 -2.52 11.39 6.33
CA ALA A 216 -2.66 10.39 7.38
C ALA A 216 -2.78 11.02 8.77
N ALA A 217 -1.94 12.01 9.08
CA ALA A 217 -1.99 12.74 10.35
C ALA A 217 -3.30 13.50 10.55
N TYR A 218 -3.81 14.12 9.48
CA TYR A 218 -5.08 14.82 9.53
C TYR A 218 -6.24 13.86 9.85
N ALA A 219 -6.28 12.73 9.15
CA ALA A 219 -7.28 11.69 9.36
C ALA A 219 -7.20 11.08 10.77
N MET A 220 -6.00 10.73 11.26
CA MET A 220 -5.80 10.18 12.60
C MET A 220 -6.26 11.15 13.70
N LYS A 221 -5.95 12.45 13.56
CA LYS A 221 -6.40 13.49 14.51
C LYS A 221 -7.92 13.67 14.50
N ALA A 222 -8.58 13.40 13.37
CA ALA A 222 -10.03 13.38 13.24
C ALA A 222 -10.65 12.04 13.71
N GLY A 223 -9.84 11.11 14.30
CA GLY A 223 -10.30 9.82 14.80
C GLY A 223 -10.61 8.79 13.72
N LYS A 224 -10.13 9.00 12.47
CA LYS A 224 -10.37 8.07 11.36
C LYS A 224 -9.26 7.02 11.30
N HIS A 225 -9.63 5.77 11.00
CA HIS A 225 -8.68 4.71 10.67
C HIS A 225 -7.98 5.01 9.35
N VAL A 226 -6.74 4.55 9.17
CA VAL A 226 -5.92 4.94 8.01
C VAL A 226 -5.28 3.72 7.36
N PHE A 227 -5.53 3.57 6.06
CA PHE A 227 -4.68 2.82 5.16
C PHE A 227 -3.90 3.82 4.30
N VAL A 228 -2.58 3.71 4.26
CA VAL A 228 -1.73 4.56 3.44
C VAL A 228 -0.86 3.71 2.52
N GLU A 229 -0.82 4.03 1.24
CA GLU A 229 0.06 3.36 0.29
C GLU A 229 1.54 3.55 0.64
N LYS A 230 2.35 2.64 0.15
CA LYS A 230 3.82 2.71 0.30
C LYS A 230 4.42 3.77 -0.64
N PRO A 231 5.52 4.39 -0.20
CA PRO A 231 6.11 4.40 1.13
C PRO A 231 5.22 5.16 2.11
N MET A 232 5.16 4.73 3.37
CA MET A 232 4.26 5.30 4.39
C MET A 232 4.36 6.83 4.52
N ALA A 233 5.54 7.37 4.33
CA ALA A 233 5.82 8.81 4.33
C ALA A 233 7.12 9.09 3.57
N LYS A 234 7.35 10.36 3.25
CA LYS A 234 8.54 10.78 2.49
C LYS A 234 9.80 10.84 3.35
N THR A 235 9.68 11.16 4.64
CA THR A 235 10.82 11.36 5.54
C THR A 235 10.78 10.46 6.76
N ILE A 236 11.97 10.23 7.37
CA ILE A 236 12.09 9.49 8.63
C ILE A 236 11.33 10.21 9.76
N TYR A 237 11.37 11.53 9.77
CA TYR A 237 10.67 12.33 10.76
C TYR A 237 9.15 12.08 10.69
N GLU A 238 8.58 12.16 9.51
CA GLU A 238 7.15 11.92 9.28
C GLU A 238 6.76 10.49 9.69
N THR A 239 7.58 9.50 9.36
CA THR A 239 7.34 8.10 9.74
C THR A 239 7.28 7.94 11.26
N ARG A 240 8.23 8.54 11.99
CA ARG A 240 8.25 8.52 13.46
C ARG A 240 7.07 9.27 14.06
N PHE A 241 6.74 10.41 13.48
CA PHE A 241 5.59 11.21 13.88
C PHE A 241 4.27 10.43 13.73
N LEU A 242 4.05 9.77 12.59
CA LEU A 242 2.85 8.96 12.36
C LEU A 242 2.77 7.77 13.32
N ARG A 243 3.89 7.10 13.59
CA ARG A 243 3.95 6.03 14.58
C ARG A 243 3.48 6.49 15.97
N ASP A 244 3.98 7.64 16.40
CA ASP A 244 3.68 8.17 17.74
C ASP A 244 2.24 8.70 17.79
N LEU A 245 1.76 9.31 16.70
CA LEU A 245 0.37 9.77 16.57
C LEU A 245 -0.62 8.59 16.57
N ALA A 246 -0.31 7.49 15.89
CA ALA A 246 -1.15 6.28 15.90
C ALA A 246 -1.31 5.72 17.33
N LYS A 247 -0.23 5.71 18.11
CA LYS A 247 -0.30 5.31 19.53
C LYS A 247 -1.13 6.29 20.37
N GLN A 248 -1.00 7.58 20.10
CA GLN A 248 -1.70 8.63 20.82
C GLN A 248 -3.22 8.61 20.55
N THR A 249 -3.61 8.42 19.30
CA THR A 249 -5.02 8.44 18.88
C THR A 249 -5.72 7.09 19.05
N GLY A 250 -4.98 5.99 19.07
CA GLY A 250 -5.53 4.63 19.17
C GLY A 250 -6.26 4.16 17.92
N VAL A 251 -6.16 4.88 16.80
CA VAL A 251 -6.76 4.48 15.53
C VAL A 251 -6.00 3.31 14.91
N VAL A 252 -6.70 2.48 14.14
CA VAL A 252 -6.08 1.40 13.37
C VAL A 252 -5.38 1.99 12.16
N THR A 253 -4.15 1.54 11.91
CA THR A 253 -3.34 2.01 10.79
C THR A 253 -2.73 0.84 10.04
N GLN A 254 -2.63 0.94 8.71
CA GLN A 254 -2.03 -0.05 7.83
C GLN A 254 -1.26 0.66 6.71
N MET A 255 -0.06 0.15 6.39
CA MET A 255 0.66 0.54 5.18
C MET A 255 0.38 -0.46 4.05
N GLY A 256 0.19 0.05 2.84
CA GLY A 256 -0.05 -0.73 1.64
C GLY A 256 1.21 -1.41 1.11
N ASN A 257 1.61 -2.53 1.71
CA ASN A 257 2.71 -3.37 1.22
C ASN A 257 2.19 -4.78 0.93
N GLN A 258 1.67 -4.98 -0.27
CA GLN A 258 1.02 -6.23 -0.68
C GLN A 258 1.92 -7.46 -0.61
N GLY A 259 3.25 -7.29 -0.77
CA GLY A 259 4.22 -8.38 -0.71
C GLY A 259 4.32 -9.04 0.66
N HIS A 260 3.96 -8.32 1.73
CA HIS A 260 4.09 -8.81 3.10
C HIS A 260 3.29 -10.10 3.38
N ASN A 261 2.12 -10.23 2.76
CA ASN A 261 1.19 -11.33 3.02
C ASN A 261 1.18 -12.40 1.92
N ILE A 262 2.07 -12.35 0.93
CA ILE A 262 2.12 -13.40 -0.08
C ILE A 262 2.86 -14.63 0.46
N GLU A 263 2.44 -15.80 -0.01
CA GLU A 263 2.99 -17.10 0.40
C GLU A 263 4.52 -17.17 0.26
N GLY A 264 5.08 -16.64 -0.83
CA GLY A 264 6.53 -16.67 -1.06
C GLY A 264 7.33 -15.85 -0.05
N THR A 265 6.79 -14.72 0.45
CA THR A 265 7.43 -13.97 1.54
C THR A 265 7.44 -14.80 2.83
N MET A 266 6.30 -15.36 3.21
CA MET A 266 6.19 -16.22 4.39
C MET A 266 7.11 -17.43 4.29
N GLN A 267 7.16 -18.09 3.13
CA GLN A 267 8.05 -19.22 2.89
C GLN A 267 9.53 -18.83 3.01
N THR A 268 9.94 -17.68 2.47
CA THR A 268 11.30 -17.15 2.63
C THR A 268 11.66 -16.94 4.10
N VAL A 269 10.74 -16.36 4.87
CA VAL A 269 10.90 -16.15 6.32
C VAL A 269 11.05 -17.47 7.05
N GLU A 270 10.19 -18.45 6.78
CA GLU A 270 10.23 -19.78 7.38
C GLU A 270 11.54 -20.51 7.06
N TRP A 271 12.00 -20.47 5.82
CA TRP A 271 13.26 -21.10 5.41
C TRP A 271 14.47 -20.50 6.12
N ILE A 272 14.55 -19.17 6.19
CA ILE A 272 15.66 -18.48 6.85
C ILE A 272 15.63 -18.73 8.35
N GLN A 273 14.50 -18.57 9.01
CA GLN A 273 14.35 -18.79 10.45
C GLN A 273 14.49 -20.27 10.83
N GLY A 274 14.11 -21.17 9.95
CA GLY A 274 14.33 -22.61 10.08
C GLY A 274 15.77 -23.06 9.80
N GLY A 275 16.66 -22.14 9.39
CA GLY A 275 18.10 -22.43 9.17
C GLY A 275 18.40 -23.25 7.92
N VAL A 276 17.51 -23.26 6.91
CA VAL A 276 17.67 -24.03 5.67
C VAL A 276 18.98 -23.70 4.95
N ILE A 277 19.34 -22.42 4.90
CA ILE A 277 20.61 -21.97 4.28
C ILE A 277 21.71 -21.64 5.31
N GLY A 278 21.51 -22.02 6.57
CA GLY A 278 22.42 -21.68 7.66
C GLY A 278 22.38 -20.21 8.04
N ASP A 279 23.47 -19.68 8.58
CA ASP A 279 23.61 -18.28 8.99
C ASP A 279 23.68 -17.37 7.77
N VAL A 280 22.74 -16.46 7.62
CA VAL A 280 22.75 -15.46 6.54
C VAL A 280 23.69 -14.32 6.90
N ARG A 281 24.69 -14.08 6.04
CA ARG A 281 25.72 -13.03 6.25
C ARG A 281 25.64 -11.90 5.25
N GLU A 282 25.09 -12.13 4.09
CA GLU A 282 24.88 -11.10 3.06
C GLU A 282 23.51 -11.21 2.44
N VAL A 283 22.91 -10.04 2.12
CA VAL A 283 21.69 -9.93 1.35
C VAL A 283 21.90 -8.88 0.26
N HIS A 284 21.55 -9.21 -0.97
CA HIS A 284 21.56 -8.28 -2.09
C HIS A 284 20.16 -8.05 -2.58
N LEU A 285 19.74 -6.79 -2.58
CA LEU A 285 18.45 -6.32 -3.06
C LEU A 285 18.68 -5.39 -4.24
N TRP A 286 17.93 -5.56 -5.31
CA TRP A 286 18.11 -4.71 -6.46
C TRP A 286 16.82 -4.50 -7.26
N THR A 287 16.80 -3.47 -8.11
CA THR A 287 15.71 -3.17 -9.04
C THR A 287 16.23 -2.58 -10.34
N ASN A 288 15.45 -2.72 -11.41
CA ASN A 288 15.69 -2.03 -12.68
C ASN A 288 15.07 -0.63 -12.72
N ARG A 289 14.45 -0.16 -11.63
CA ARG A 289 13.93 1.21 -11.50
C ARG A 289 15.09 2.20 -11.34
N PRO A 290 14.89 3.47 -11.71
CA PRO A 290 13.65 4.15 -12.07
C PRO A 290 13.21 3.91 -13.52
N MET A 291 11.88 4.03 -13.77
CA MET A 291 11.28 4.09 -15.12
C MET A 291 10.78 5.51 -15.44
N TRP A 292 11.05 6.45 -14.59
CA TRP A 292 10.75 7.87 -14.70
C TRP A 292 12.05 8.66 -14.76
N ARG A 293 11.95 9.96 -15.13
CA ARG A 293 13.11 10.84 -15.15
C ARG A 293 13.69 11.00 -13.74
N GLN A 294 14.95 10.61 -13.58
CA GLN A 294 15.75 10.73 -12.36
C GLN A 294 17.21 10.84 -12.78
N GLY A 295 18.04 11.61 -12.05
CA GLY A 295 19.44 11.86 -12.40
C GLY A 295 19.75 13.34 -12.59
N TYR A 296 20.80 13.64 -13.33
CA TYR A 296 21.26 15.01 -13.53
C TYR A 296 20.56 15.68 -14.73
N PHE A 297 19.38 16.25 -14.46
CA PHE A 297 18.55 16.94 -15.46
C PHE A 297 18.09 18.30 -14.94
N ASP A 298 17.86 19.23 -15.85
CA ASP A 298 17.17 20.46 -15.51
C ASP A 298 15.69 20.21 -15.26
N ARG A 299 15.12 20.92 -14.29
CA ARG A 299 13.69 20.91 -14.07
C ARG A 299 12.99 21.53 -15.29
N PRO A 300 11.94 20.91 -15.83
CA PRO A 300 11.21 21.49 -16.94
C PRO A 300 10.60 22.84 -16.55
N ALA A 301 10.55 23.77 -17.51
CA ALA A 301 9.95 25.08 -17.31
C ALA A 301 8.49 24.98 -16.91
N GLY A 302 8.03 25.91 -16.08
CA GLY A 302 6.63 25.98 -15.68
C GLY A 302 5.72 26.35 -16.87
N VAL A 303 4.51 25.80 -16.83
CA VAL A 303 3.41 26.14 -17.74
C VAL A 303 2.14 26.43 -16.92
N ASP A 304 1.11 26.93 -17.59
CA ASP A 304 -0.17 27.22 -16.94
C ASP A 304 -0.79 25.95 -16.31
N ILE A 305 -1.35 26.11 -15.14
CA ILE A 305 -2.03 25.03 -14.42
C ILE A 305 -3.37 24.76 -15.12
N PRO A 306 -3.68 23.51 -15.50
CA PRO A 306 -4.99 23.17 -16.06
C PRO A 306 -6.12 23.47 -15.07
N SER A 307 -7.26 23.94 -15.55
CA SER A 307 -8.39 24.33 -14.72
C SER A 307 -9.04 23.16 -13.93
N ASN A 308 -8.82 21.92 -14.38
CA ASN A 308 -9.30 20.70 -13.73
C ASN A 308 -8.37 20.18 -12.62
N LEU A 309 -7.19 20.79 -12.42
CA LEU A 309 -6.20 20.38 -11.42
C LEU A 309 -6.12 21.39 -10.27
N ASN A 310 -6.39 20.94 -9.05
CA ASN A 310 -6.09 21.72 -7.85
C ASN A 310 -4.62 21.52 -7.45
N TYR A 311 -3.75 22.31 -8.10
CA TYR A 311 -2.30 22.15 -7.94
C TYR A 311 -1.79 22.56 -6.55
N ASP A 312 -2.43 23.50 -5.89
CA ASP A 312 -2.11 23.92 -4.52
C ASP A 312 -2.29 22.75 -3.53
N VAL A 313 -3.41 22.06 -3.60
CA VAL A 313 -3.66 20.87 -2.78
C VAL A 313 -2.73 19.72 -3.15
N TRP A 314 -2.37 19.60 -4.44
CA TRP A 314 -1.38 18.61 -4.89
C TRP A 314 0.00 18.88 -4.32
N LEU A 315 0.46 20.13 -4.30
CA LEU A 315 1.74 20.54 -3.70
C LEU A 315 1.75 20.24 -2.18
N GLY A 316 0.65 20.50 -1.49
CA GLY A 316 0.55 20.23 -0.05
C GLY A 316 1.72 20.84 0.74
N PRO A 317 2.55 20.02 1.46
CA PRO A 317 3.69 20.52 2.24
C PRO A 317 4.95 20.77 1.41
N ALA A 318 4.96 20.46 0.12
CA ALA A 318 6.14 20.64 -0.73
C ALA A 318 6.36 22.13 -1.06
N PRO A 319 7.59 22.52 -1.44
CA PRO A 319 7.85 23.89 -1.89
C PRO A 319 6.98 24.30 -3.07
N ASP A 320 6.53 25.55 -3.05
CA ASP A 320 5.84 26.16 -4.19
C ASP A 320 6.77 26.26 -5.40
N LYS A 321 6.52 25.39 -6.38
CA LYS A 321 7.29 25.32 -7.63
C LYS A 321 6.34 25.27 -8.82
N PRO A 322 6.73 25.86 -9.97
CA PRO A 322 5.87 25.92 -11.15
C PRO A 322 5.42 24.53 -11.61
N TYR A 323 4.17 24.46 -12.04
CA TYR A 323 3.56 23.27 -12.63
C TYR A 323 4.22 22.91 -13.97
N ASN A 324 4.41 21.62 -14.19
CA ASN A 324 4.72 21.07 -15.51
C ASN A 324 4.13 19.65 -15.64
N PRO A 325 3.43 19.32 -16.73
CA PRO A 325 2.77 18.03 -16.93
C PRO A 325 3.73 16.84 -17.03
N GLU A 326 5.02 17.06 -17.33
CA GLU A 326 6.01 15.97 -17.33
C GLU A 326 6.26 15.40 -15.91
N MET A 327 5.91 16.13 -14.86
CA MET A 327 6.08 15.70 -13.47
C MET A 327 4.88 14.92 -12.94
N LEU A 328 3.67 15.20 -13.45
CA LEU A 328 2.42 14.57 -13.04
C LEU A 328 1.97 13.58 -14.13
N HIS A 329 1.27 12.48 -13.82
CA HIS A 329 0.89 12.02 -12.49
C HIS A 329 1.81 10.89 -11.98
N PHE A 330 2.95 10.65 -12.65
CA PHE A 330 3.83 9.49 -12.40
C PHE A 330 5.28 9.87 -12.10
N ALA A 331 5.85 10.85 -12.84
CA ALA A 331 7.28 11.16 -12.80
C ALA A 331 7.72 11.97 -11.56
N TRP A 332 6.79 12.45 -10.73
CA TRP A 332 7.07 13.09 -9.44
C TRP A 332 7.98 12.25 -8.54
N ARG A 333 7.99 10.94 -8.73
CA ARG A 333 8.81 9.98 -7.96
C ARG A 333 10.31 10.28 -8.01
N GLY A 334 10.79 10.84 -9.12
CA GLY A 334 12.19 11.17 -9.32
C GLY A 334 12.64 12.52 -8.76
N LEU A 335 11.71 13.34 -8.23
CA LEU A 335 12.03 14.67 -7.72
C LEU A 335 12.14 14.66 -6.19
N TRP A 336 13.21 15.32 -5.68
CA TRP A 336 13.43 15.46 -4.23
C TRP A 336 12.26 16.06 -3.47
N ASP A 337 11.51 16.97 -4.10
CA ASP A 337 10.39 17.65 -3.44
C ASP A 337 9.20 16.72 -3.20
N TYR A 338 8.98 15.71 -4.05
CA TYR A 338 7.73 14.98 -4.11
C TYR A 338 7.88 13.48 -3.86
N GLY A 339 8.96 12.87 -4.34
CA GLY A 339 9.15 11.42 -4.30
C GLY A 339 10.31 10.98 -3.42
N THR A 340 10.49 9.68 -3.39
CA THR A 340 11.54 8.98 -2.63
C THR A 340 12.46 8.16 -3.55
N GLY A 341 12.32 8.33 -4.88
CA GLY A 341 13.12 7.64 -5.88
C GLY A 341 12.87 6.15 -5.97
N ALA A 342 13.76 5.46 -6.65
CA ALA A 342 13.66 4.01 -6.84
C ALA A 342 13.78 3.26 -5.50
N MET A 343 14.60 3.75 -4.57
CA MET A 343 14.74 3.13 -3.25
C MET A 343 13.44 3.20 -2.45
N GLY A 344 12.74 4.33 -2.40
CA GLY A 344 11.49 4.44 -1.68
C GLY A 344 10.35 3.67 -2.36
N ASP A 345 10.26 3.78 -3.70
CA ASP A 345 9.22 3.09 -4.48
C ASP A 345 9.33 1.57 -4.40
N MET A 346 10.56 1.03 -4.54
CA MET A 346 10.80 -0.42 -4.64
C MET A 346 11.41 -1.02 -3.38
N GLY A 347 12.18 -0.26 -2.63
CA GLY A 347 12.80 -0.74 -1.39
C GLY A 347 11.76 -1.15 -0.35
N ALA A 348 10.62 -0.44 -0.28
CA ALA A 348 9.51 -0.84 0.60
C ALA A 348 9.06 -2.30 0.37
N HIS A 349 9.17 -2.80 -0.86
CA HIS A 349 8.83 -4.17 -1.20
C HIS A 349 9.98 -5.16 -0.97
N THR A 350 11.19 -4.80 -1.41
CA THR A 350 12.32 -5.73 -1.39
C THR A 350 12.97 -5.88 -0.02
N PHE A 351 12.96 -4.84 0.82
CA PHE A 351 13.46 -4.91 2.20
C PHE A 351 12.50 -5.62 3.16
N ASP A 352 11.24 -5.80 2.81
CA ASP A 352 10.22 -6.34 3.70
C ASP A 352 10.60 -7.76 4.19
N ALA A 353 10.84 -8.69 3.26
CA ALA A 353 11.20 -10.06 3.60
C ALA A 353 12.51 -10.16 4.41
N PRO A 354 13.65 -9.51 4.05
CA PRO A 354 14.85 -9.58 4.85
C PRO A 354 14.71 -8.94 6.23
N ILE A 355 13.96 -7.88 6.37
CA ILE A 355 13.72 -7.27 7.68
C ILE A 355 12.97 -8.21 8.60
N TRP A 356 11.95 -8.87 8.10
CA TRP A 356 11.18 -9.87 8.84
C TRP A 356 11.99 -11.13 9.10
N ALA A 357 12.55 -11.75 8.06
CA ALA A 357 13.26 -13.02 8.15
C ALA A 357 14.49 -12.96 9.07
N LEU A 358 15.25 -11.87 8.99
CA LEU A 358 16.49 -11.67 9.72
C LEU A 358 16.32 -10.80 10.98
N ASN A 359 15.10 -10.42 11.33
CA ASN A 359 14.82 -9.55 12.47
C ASN A 359 15.72 -8.31 12.50
N LEU A 360 15.85 -7.64 11.36
CA LEU A 360 16.74 -6.49 11.21
C LEU A 360 16.24 -5.32 12.05
N GLY A 361 17.11 -4.78 12.87
CA GLY A 361 16.90 -3.53 13.58
C GLY A 361 17.40 -2.33 12.80
N MET A 362 18.03 -1.40 13.52
CA MET A 362 18.71 -0.27 12.89
C MET A 362 20.12 -0.68 12.47
N PRO A 363 20.59 -0.28 11.28
CA PRO A 363 21.96 -0.52 10.87
C PRO A 363 22.92 0.33 11.72
N THR A 364 24.11 -0.19 11.98
CA THR A 364 25.19 0.52 12.66
C THR A 364 26.03 1.36 11.71
N LYS A 365 26.04 1.00 10.42
CA LYS A 365 26.76 1.73 9.39
C LYS A 365 25.98 1.72 8.08
N ILE A 366 26.02 2.85 7.39
CA ILE A 366 25.44 3.04 6.06
C ILE A 366 26.48 3.71 5.18
N GLN A 367 26.72 3.12 4.00
CA GLN A 367 27.58 3.69 2.98
C GLN A 367 26.84 3.73 1.65
N ALA A 368 26.82 4.89 1.00
CA ALA A 368 26.15 5.09 -0.28
C ALA A 368 27.10 5.61 -1.33
N THR A 369 26.90 5.15 -2.55
CA THR A 369 27.48 5.70 -3.78
C THR A 369 26.36 5.88 -4.80
N SER A 370 26.44 6.90 -5.64
CA SER A 370 25.43 7.19 -6.64
C SER A 370 25.99 7.80 -7.90
N THR A 371 25.20 7.76 -8.97
CA THR A 371 25.43 8.61 -10.15
C THR A 371 25.26 10.08 -9.80
N PRO A 372 25.80 11.01 -10.62
CA PRO A 372 25.57 12.45 -10.42
C PRO A 372 24.08 12.80 -10.36
N TYR A 373 23.74 13.74 -9.51
CA TYR A 373 22.38 14.25 -9.34
C TYR A 373 22.44 15.75 -9.01
N ASN A 374 21.31 16.42 -8.94
CA ASN A 374 21.22 17.84 -8.63
C ASN A 374 20.20 18.10 -7.49
N LYS A 375 19.88 19.38 -7.28
CA LYS A 375 18.92 19.79 -6.24
C LYS A 375 17.46 19.45 -6.54
N ASP A 376 17.12 19.13 -7.80
CA ASP A 376 15.74 18.86 -8.22
C ASP A 376 15.46 17.36 -8.33
N TYR A 377 16.41 16.58 -8.86
CA TYR A 377 16.24 15.15 -9.11
C TYR A 377 17.13 14.26 -8.24
N LEU A 378 16.57 13.12 -7.85
CA LEU A 378 17.29 12.03 -7.20
C LEU A 378 18.29 11.37 -8.16
N PRO A 379 19.32 10.65 -7.66
CA PRO A 379 20.29 9.95 -8.52
C PRO A 379 19.61 8.94 -9.47
N GLN A 380 20.12 8.79 -10.69
CA GLN A 380 19.67 7.78 -11.63
C GLN A 380 19.88 6.36 -11.14
N SER A 381 20.98 6.14 -10.45
CA SER A 381 21.34 4.86 -9.84
C SER A 381 22.11 5.09 -8.56
N GLU A 382 21.86 4.23 -7.60
CA GLU A 382 22.60 4.21 -6.35
C GLU A 382 22.92 2.80 -5.88
N CYS A 383 23.99 2.68 -5.09
CA CYS A 383 24.34 1.46 -4.37
C CYS A 383 24.54 1.83 -2.91
N VAL A 384 23.76 1.19 -2.03
CA VAL A 384 23.78 1.49 -0.60
C VAL A 384 24.01 0.21 0.18
N THR A 385 25.06 0.20 1.01
CA THR A 385 25.39 -0.91 1.90
C THR A 385 25.00 -0.54 3.33
N TYR A 386 24.34 -1.48 4.00
CA TYR A 386 23.90 -1.39 5.38
C TYR A 386 24.54 -2.53 6.17
N GLU A 387 25.20 -2.19 7.27
CA GLU A 387 25.75 -3.17 8.21
C GLU A 387 24.85 -3.24 9.45
N PHE A 388 24.33 -4.42 9.72
CA PHE A 388 23.51 -4.71 10.89
C PHE A 388 24.29 -5.52 11.91
N PRO A 389 24.17 -5.21 13.22
CA PRO A 389 24.86 -5.97 14.26
C PRO A 389 24.28 -7.38 14.42
N ALA A 390 24.90 -8.22 15.24
CA ALA A 390 24.31 -9.47 15.68
C ALA A 390 22.96 -9.25 16.38
N ARG A 391 22.00 -10.17 16.17
CA ARG A 391 20.62 -10.09 16.66
C ARG A 391 20.21 -11.46 17.25
N GLY A 392 20.12 -11.53 18.58
CA GLY A 392 19.88 -12.82 19.24
C GLY A 392 20.94 -13.85 18.83
N ASN A 393 20.51 -14.95 18.26
CA ASN A 393 21.40 -16.01 17.73
C ASN A 393 21.85 -15.76 16.27
N MET A 394 21.39 -14.72 15.63
CA MET A 394 21.75 -14.40 14.25
C MET A 394 23.04 -13.58 14.18
N PRO A 395 23.98 -13.89 13.27
CA PRO A 395 25.23 -13.16 13.13
C PRO A 395 25.00 -11.75 12.57
N PRO A 396 26.03 -10.88 12.58
CA PRO A 396 26.03 -9.65 11.81
C PRO A 396 25.73 -9.94 10.34
N VAL A 397 24.97 -9.04 9.68
CA VAL A 397 24.61 -9.19 8.28
C VAL A 397 24.81 -7.88 7.53
N LYS A 398 25.32 -7.99 6.30
CA LYS A 398 25.45 -6.90 5.35
C LYS A 398 24.31 -6.97 4.34
N VAL A 399 23.55 -5.91 4.22
CA VAL A 399 22.50 -5.77 3.19
C VAL A 399 22.92 -4.70 2.19
N THR A 400 22.93 -5.06 0.91
CA THR A 400 23.24 -4.14 -0.18
C THR A 400 22.00 -3.90 -1.03
N TRP A 401 21.64 -2.65 -1.21
CA TRP A 401 20.67 -2.20 -2.19
C TRP A 401 21.37 -1.67 -3.42
N SER A 402 20.82 -1.94 -4.61
CA SER A 402 21.20 -1.25 -5.84
C SER A 402 20.00 -1.04 -6.77
N ASP A 403 20.01 0.04 -7.50
CA ASP A 403 18.97 0.36 -8.47
C ASP A 403 19.55 0.82 -9.83
N GLY A 404 18.69 1.35 -10.73
CA GLY A 404 19.11 1.70 -12.07
C GLY A 404 19.54 0.50 -12.92
N GLY A 405 19.16 -0.72 -12.53
CA GLY A 405 19.55 -1.95 -13.21
C GLY A 405 20.92 -2.49 -12.81
N ILE A 406 21.59 -1.88 -11.83
CA ILE A 406 22.83 -2.43 -11.26
C ILE A 406 22.48 -3.69 -10.48
N LYS A 407 23.12 -4.81 -10.85
CA LYS A 407 22.89 -6.11 -10.24
C LYS A 407 24.09 -6.54 -9.41
N PRO A 408 23.88 -7.33 -8.34
CA PRO A 408 24.98 -7.99 -7.66
C PRO A 408 25.69 -8.99 -8.58
N ALA A 409 26.89 -9.42 -8.16
CA ALA A 409 27.57 -10.51 -8.83
C ALA A 409 26.68 -11.76 -8.88
N ARG A 410 26.71 -12.45 -10.01
CA ARG A 410 25.97 -13.70 -10.17
C ARG A 410 26.65 -14.78 -9.33
N PRO A 411 25.90 -15.47 -8.43
CA PRO A 411 26.45 -16.63 -7.72
C PRO A 411 26.92 -17.71 -8.68
N ALA A 412 28.03 -18.36 -8.37
CA ALA A 412 28.58 -19.46 -9.19
C ALA A 412 27.65 -20.70 -9.21
N GLU A 413 26.89 -20.88 -8.13
CA GLU A 413 25.92 -21.95 -7.92
C GLU A 413 24.66 -21.80 -8.77
N LEU A 414 24.37 -20.58 -9.22
CA LEU A 414 23.19 -20.32 -10.01
C LEU A 414 23.36 -20.88 -11.44
N GLU A 415 22.48 -21.81 -11.83
CA GLU A 415 22.48 -22.42 -13.15
C GLU A 415 22.52 -21.37 -14.28
N PRO A 416 23.32 -21.59 -15.36
CA PRO A 416 23.53 -20.58 -16.41
C PRO A 416 22.24 -19.96 -17.00
N ASN A 417 21.17 -20.76 -17.09
CA ASN A 417 19.90 -20.36 -17.69
C ASN A 417 18.91 -19.72 -16.70
N ARG A 418 19.21 -19.75 -15.41
CA ARG A 418 18.37 -19.08 -14.40
C ARG A 418 18.70 -17.59 -14.33
N GLN A 419 17.67 -16.77 -14.19
CA GLN A 419 17.84 -15.34 -14.00
C GLN A 419 18.02 -15.02 -12.52
N LEU A 420 18.95 -14.12 -12.21
CA LEU A 420 19.08 -13.55 -10.88
C LEU A 420 17.80 -12.78 -10.54
N ARG A 421 17.22 -13.08 -9.37
CA ARG A 421 16.00 -12.44 -8.84
C ARG A 421 16.36 -11.22 -7.99
N GLU A 422 15.37 -10.37 -7.72
CA GLU A 422 15.55 -9.05 -7.12
C GLU A 422 16.01 -9.06 -5.66
N ALA A 423 15.92 -10.20 -4.99
CA ALA A 423 16.49 -10.44 -3.66
C ALA A 423 17.31 -11.72 -3.67
N LEU A 424 18.52 -11.66 -3.12
CA LEU A 424 19.45 -12.79 -2.97
C LEU A 424 19.99 -12.80 -1.55
N TYR A 425 19.80 -13.92 -0.85
CA TYR A 425 20.33 -14.17 0.49
C TYR A 425 21.46 -15.18 0.39
N ILE A 426 22.59 -14.90 1.04
CA ILE A 426 23.77 -15.76 1.06
C ILE A 426 23.98 -16.24 2.49
N GLY A 427 23.78 -17.52 2.68
CA GLY A 427 23.99 -18.22 3.95
C GLY A 427 25.17 -19.16 3.90
N ASP A 428 25.59 -19.69 5.06
CA ASP A 428 26.73 -20.60 5.19
C ASP A 428 26.50 -21.98 4.51
N LYS A 429 25.22 -22.33 4.22
CA LYS A 429 24.85 -23.65 3.67
C LYS A 429 24.12 -23.58 2.35
N GLY A 430 23.81 -22.38 1.83
CA GLY A 430 23.08 -22.23 0.58
C GLY A 430 22.63 -20.81 0.32
N LEU A 431 21.82 -20.66 -0.72
CA LEU A 431 21.32 -19.39 -1.22
C LEU A 431 19.79 -19.45 -1.30
N ILE A 432 19.15 -18.31 -1.06
CA ILE A 432 17.74 -18.10 -1.40
C ILE A 432 17.64 -16.88 -2.30
N MET A 433 16.78 -16.94 -3.32
CA MET A 433 16.42 -15.76 -4.11
C MET A 433 14.92 -15.71 -4.34
N HIS A 434 14.37 -14.50 -4.45
CA HIS A 434 12.94 -14.27 -4.77
C HIS A 434 12.74 -12.99 -5.58
N GLY A 435 11.56 -12.83 -6.17
CA GLY A 435 11.17 -11.63 -6.88
C GLY A 435 10.87 -10.45 -5.95
N THR A 436 10.66 -9.27 -6.51
CA THR A 436 10.50 -7.99 -5.81
C THR A 436 9.56 -8.01 -4.60
N HIS A 437 8.41 -8.68 -4.74
CA HIS A 437 7.40 -8.78 -3.69
C HIS A 437 7.47 -10.10 -2.90
N GLY A 438 8.62 -10.77 -2.87
CA GLY A 438 8.77 -12.08 -2.24
C GLY A 438 8.22 -13.24 -3.07
N ALA A 439 7.81 -12.99 -4.32
CA ALA A 439 7.21 -14.02 -5.17
C ALA A 439 8.21 -15.11 -5.57
N GLU A 440 7.72 -16.36 -5.63
CA GLU A 440 8.43 -17.53 -6.14
C GLU A 440 9.83 -17.68 -5.55
N PRO A 441 9.97 -17.89 -4.23
CA PRO A 441 11.27 -18.11 -3.63
C PRO A 441 11.91 -19.40 -4.16
N GLN A 442 13.21 -19.40 -4.30
CA GLN A 442 14.02 -20.49 -4.84
C GLN A 442 15.24 -20.71 -3.95
N LEU A 443 15.57 -21.98 -3.74
CA LEU A 443 16.78 -22.47 -3.10
C LEU A 443 17.85 -22.80 -4.14
#